data_7a9a63b396afc018fbf7ab6f206be716
#
_entry.id   7a9a63b396afc018fbf7ab6f206be716
#
_cell.length_a   1.000
_cell.length_b   1.000
_cell.length_c   1.000
_cell.angle_alpha   90.00
_cell.angle_beta   90.00
_cell.angle_gamma   90.00
#
_symmetry.space_group_name_H-M   'P 1'
#
loop_
_entity.id
_entity.type
_entity.pdbx_description
1 polymer ?
#
loop_
_entity_poly.entity_id
_entity_poly.type
_entity_poly.pdbx_seq_one_letter_code
_entity_poly.pdbx_strand_id
1 'polypeptide(L)'
;MKILKYAIILLLLSITDGQSYTEIELDGLITDRKQEISGMTIHRNNVILLPENLNGYYFYIPFSEILGRLSDYERKLLYNDKPILPVQKTLTTRKLKERYPGLDGFEAIAFNGDDVYIMIEVRIDGKMAGLLIWGSIIPPTMEIDIPEENLMLIKPPVQIDNFSFESLTIIGNQLIMIYETNGHRTIEKPFQYVVNLDDMSINKTPFPHIDFRLTDATSVIDNKFWMINYYWTGDKETLGVPNDVGIERLVEFKLGTDGITRSNTPYITLDNLDDPHNWEGLVRFSNGFLICTDKWPRMVLGYIER
;
A
#
# COMPACT_ATOMS: atom_id res chain seq x y z
N MET A 1 27.52 54.77 28.08
CA MET A 1 26.59 54.59 26.95
C MET A 1 26.70 53.14 26.48
N LYS A 2 25.81 52.28 26.97
CA LYS A 2 25.82 50.82 26.65
C LYS A 2 24.85 50.59 25.51
N ILE A 3 25.37 50.22 24.35
CA ILE A 3 24.57 49.85 23.19
C ILE A 3 24.12 48.41 23.39
N LEU A 4 22.81 48.21 23.61
CA LEU A 4 22.15 46.93 23.71
C LEU A 4 21.91 46.39 22.29
N LYS A 5 22.67 45.35 21.88
CA LYS A 5 22.44 44.65 20.62
C LYS A 5 21.28 43.68 20.81
N TYR A 6 20.13 43.96 20.21
CA TYR A 6 19.04 43.04 20.05
C TYR A 6 19.37 42.10 18.89
N ALA A 7 19.65 40.85 19.21
CA ALA A 7 19.70 39.75 18.24
C ALA A 7 18.24 39.32 17.96
N ILE A 8 17.74 39.68 16.81
CA ILE A 8 16.49 39.12 16.30
C ILE A 8 16.80 37.72 15.82
N ILE A 9 16.40 36.71 16.60
CA ILE A 9 16.36 35.31 16.14
C ILE A 9 15.11 35.18 15.26
N LEU A 10 15.30 35.26 13.95
CA LEU A 10 14.28 34.81 13.01
C LEU A 10 14.17 33.28 13.14
N LEU A 11 13.15 32.83 13.87
CA LEU A 11 12.71 31.44 13.81
C LEU A 11 12.05 31.28 12.44
N LEU A 12 12.78 30.76 11.46
CA LEU A 12 12.21 30.24 10.23
C LEU A 12 11.43 28.97 10.64
N LEU A 13 10.17 29.15 10.92
CA LEU A 13 9.19 28.06 10.86
C LEU A 13 9.18 27.62 9.39
N SER A 14 9.92 26.58 9.06
CA SER A 14 9.69 25.84 7.83
C SER A 14 8.31 25.20 7.97
N ILE A 15 7.30 25.89 7.48
CA ILE A 15 6.04 25.26 7.12
C ILE A 15 6.46 24.29 6.02
N THR A 16 6.57 23.03 6.33
CA THR A 16 6.67 21.99 5.30
C THR A 16 5.29 21.92 4.70
N ASP A 17 5.06 22.68 3.63
CA ASP A 17 3.90 22.46 2.78
C ASP A 17 3.92 20.99 2.40
N GLY A 18 2.82 20.26 2.65
CA GLY A 18 2.67 18.89 2.22
C GLY A 18 2.83 18.83 0.69
N GLN A 19 3.25 17.69 0.19
CA GLN A 19 3.42 17.50 -1.24
C GLN A 19 2.06 17.20 -1.88
N SER A 20 1.63 18.06 -2.80
CA SER A 20 0.43 17.85 -3.58
C SER A 20 0.62 16.68 -4.56
N TYR A 21 -0.46 15.99 -4.87
CA TYR A 21 -0.48 15.00 -5.95
C TYR A 21 -1.18 15.54 -7.18
N THR A 22 -0.80 15.03 -8.36
CA THR A 22 -1.53 15.21 -9.61
C THR A 22 -2.52 14.08 -9.76
N GLU A 23 -3.82 14.38 -9.78
CA GLU A 23 -4.83 13.37 -10.00
C GLU A 23 -4.86 12.87 -11.45
N ILE A 24 -4.96 11.55 -11.61
CA ILE A 24 -5.15 10.87 -12.89
C ILE A 24 -6.59 10.36 -12.91
N GLU A 25 -7.44 11.01 -13.70
CA GLU A 25 -8.84 10.65 -13.78
C GLU A 25 -9.03 9.25 -14.36
N LEU A 26 -9.85 8.46 -13.67
CA LEU A 26 -10.26 7.12 -14.07
C LEU A 26 -11.75 7.07 -14.42
N ASP A 27 -12.14 6.09 -15.25
CA ASP A 27 -13.53 5.82 -15.62
C ASP A 27 -13.85 4.33 -15.52
N GLY A 28 -15.13 4.01 -15.59
CA GLY A 28 -15.64 2.64 -15.60
C GLY A 28 -15.82 2.05 -14.20
N LEU A 29 -15.85 0.73 -14.13
CA LEU A 29 -16.18 -0.02 -12.92
C LEU A 29 -15.28 0.31 -11.73
N ILE A 30 -14.02 0.65 -11.95
CA ILE A 30 -13.07 0.96 -10.89
C ILE A 30 -13.49 2.18 -10.04
N THR A 31 -14.29 3.08 -10.61
CA THR A 31 -14.77 4.27 -9.89
C THR A 31 -15.99 3.99 -8.99
N ASP A 32 -16.55 2.79 -9.06
CA ASP A 32 -17.59 2.38 -8.11
C ASP A 32 -16.97 2.17 -6.73
N ARG A 33 -17.47 2.86 -5.72
CA ARG A 33 -17.01 2.78 -4.32
C ARG A 33 -17.02 1.37 -3.74
N LYS A 34 -17.76 0.43 -4.34
CA LYS A 34 -17.78 -0.98 -3.94
C LYS A 34 -16.52 -1.74 -4.39
N GLN A 35 -15.66 -1.13 -5.17
CA GLN A 35 -14.40 -1.77 -5.56
C GLN A 35 -13.41 -1.77 -4.40
N GLU A 36 -13.29 -0.65 -3.67
CA GLU A 36 -12.41 -0.56 -2.49
C GLU A 36 -11.01 -1.07 -2.84
N ILE A 37 -10.21 -0.24 -3.55
CA ILE A 37 -8.87 -0.69 -3.99
C ILE A 37 -7.95 -0.77 -2.77
N SER A 38 -7.53 -1.97 -2.42
CA SER A 38 -6.73 -2.27 -1.23
C SER A 38 -5.25 -2.58 -1.53
N GLY A 39 -4.87 -2.73 -2.79
CA GLY A 39 -3.47 -2.98 -3.14
C GLY A 39 -3.10 -2.51 -4.53
N MET A 40 -1.86 -2.03 -4.66
CA MET A 40 -1.31 -1.62 -5.94
C MET A 40 0.11 -2.17 -6.14
N THR A 41 0.40 -2.69 -7.34
CA THR A 41 1.73 -3.19 -7.66
C THR A 41 2.05 -3.00 -9.14
N ILE A 42 3.26 -3.34 -9.54
CA ILE A 42 3.71 -3.31 -10.92
C ILE A 42 3.95 -4.72 -11.40
N HIS A 43 3.36 -5.08 -12.54
CA HIS A 43 3.74 -6.26 -13.30
C HIS A 43 4.14 -5.86 -14.72
N ARG A 44 5.43 -6.05 -15.05
CA ARG A 44 6.02 -5.62 -16.33
C ARG A 44 5.78 -4.10 -16.55
N ASN A 45 5.09 -3.72 -17.62
CA ASN A 45 4.77 -2.32 -17.95
C ASN A 45 3.31 -1.96 -17.63
N ASN A 46 2.75 -2.54 -16.58
CA ASN A 46 1.39 -2.29 -16.14
C ASN A 46 1.36 -1.99 -14.65
N VAL A 47 0.55 -1.02 -14.26
CA VAL A 47 0.12 -0.82 -12.88
C VAL A 47 -1.07 -1.72 -12.64
N ILE A 48 -1.00 -2.56 -11.63
CA ILE A 48 -2.05 -3.49 -11.20
C ILE A 48 -2.78 -2.84 -10.02
N LEU A 49 -4.10 -2.89 -10.05
CA LEU A 49 -4.99 -2.39 -9.01
C LEU A 49 -5.87 -3.54 -8.54
N LEU A 50 -5.76 -3.89 -7.27
CA LEU A 50 -6.46 -5.00 -6.65
C LEU A 50 -7.66 -4.48 -5.86
N PRO A 51 -8.92 -4.75 -6.29
CA PRO A 51 -10.08 -4.46 -5.46
C PRO A 51 -10.13 -5.34 -4.22
N GLU A 52 -10.54 -4.83 -3.08
CA GLU A 52 -10.78 -5.59 -1.86
C GLU A 52 -11.85 -6.68 -2.09
N ASN A 53 -12.86 -6.39 -2.89
CA ASN A 53 -13.95 -7.32 -3.14
C ASN A 53 -13.48 -8.62 -3.83
N LEU A 54 -13.98 -9.76 -3.35
CA LEU A 54 -13.64 -11.10 -3.83
C LEU A 54 -14.47 -11.53 -5.07
N ASN A 55 -14.66 -10.63 -6.04
CA ASN A 55 -15.50 -10.88 -7.21
C ASN A 55 -14.79 -11.58 -8.38
N GLY A 56 -13.51 -11.95 -8.17
CA GLY A 56 -12.76 -12.75 -9.14
C GLY A 56 -12.19 -11.96 -10.30
N TYR A 57 -11.83 -10.70 -10.08
CA TYR A 57 -11.15 -9.86 -11.05
C TYR A 57 -10.22 -8.84 -10.38
N TYR A 58 -9.34 -8.26 -11.19
CA TYR A 58 -8.48 -7.13 -10.87
C TYR A 58 -8.44 -6.17 -12.05
N PHE A 59 -7.80 -5.02 -11.89
CA PHE A 59 -7.61 -4.05 -12.98
C PHE A 59 -6.14 -3.84 -13.27
N TYR A 60 -5.84 -3.43 -14.51
CA TYR A 60 -4.52 -2.90 -14.82
C TYR A 60 -4.59 -1.68 -15.73
N ILE A 61 -3.55 -0.84 -15.65
CA ILE A 61 -3.35 0.33 -16.50
C ILE A 61 -1.96 0.22 -17.13
N PRO A 62 -1.84 0.23 -18.48
CA PRO A 62 -0.54 0.29 -19.14
C PRO A 62 0.23 1.57 -18.77
N PHE A 63 1.54 1.47 -18.58
CA PHE A 63 2.39 2.64 -18.29
C PHE A 63 2.24 3.76 -19.31
N SER A 64 2.08 3.42 -20.59
CA SER A 64 1.89 4.40 -21.66
C SER A 64 0.69 5.31 -21.47
N GLU A 65 -0.41 4.79 -20.89
CA GLU A 65 -1.61 5.56 -20.59
C GLU A 65 -1.32 6.60 -19.50
N ILE A 66 -0.68 6.16 -18.41
CA ILE A 66 -0.33 7.04 -17.29
C ILE A 66 0.69 8.10 -17.72
N LEU A 67 1.76 7.69 -18.41
CA LEU A 67 2.80 8.61 -18.89
C LEU A 67 2.23 9.62 -19.89
N GLY A 68 1.29 9.21 -20.73
CA GLY A 68 0.57 10.10 -21.63
C GLY A 68 -0.14 11.22 -20.85
N ARG A 69 -0.88 10.86 -19.81
CA ARG A 69 -1.58 11.83 -18.95
C ARG A 69 -0.64 12.81 -18.24
N LEU A 70 0.40 12.29 -17.60
CA LEU A 70 1.38 13.14 -16.91
C LEU A 70 2.08 14.10 -17.87
N SER A 71 2.45 13.64 -19.08
CA SER A 71 3.04 14.49 -20.12
C SER A 71 2.09 15.57 -20.62
N ASP A 72 0.80 15.27 -20.79
CA ASP A 72 -0.21 16.24 -21.21
C ASP A 72 -0.45 17.30 -20.12
N TYR A 73 -0.46 16.89 -18.87
CA TYR A 73 -0.57 17.80 -17.72
C TYR A 73 0.61 18.78 -17.65
N GLU A 74 1.85 18.29 -17.76
CA GLU A 74 3.07 19.14 -17.76
C GLU A 74 3.05 20.16 -18.91
N ARG A 75 2.57 19.79 -20.08
CA ARG A 75 2.49 20.65 -21.26
C ARG A 75 1.34 21.64 -21.23
N LYS A 76 0.48 21.58 -20.20
CA LYS A 76 -0.77 22.34 -20.13
C LYS A 76 -1.61 22.22 -21.42
N LEU A 77 -1.52 21.10 -22.08
CA LEU A 77 -2.29 20.82 -23.28
C LEU A 77 -3.70 20.46 -22.83
N LEU A 78 -4.67 21.25 -23.28
CA LEU A 78 -6.11 20.94 -23.13
C LEU A 78 -6.52 19.67 -23.93
N TYR A 79 -5.57 18.79 -24.20
CA TYR A 79 -5.74 17.67 -25.08
C TYR A 79 -5.94 16.38 -24.31
N ASN A 80 -7.15 15.89 -24.44
CA ASN A 80 -7.62 14.59 -24.02
C ASN A 80 -8.06 14.46 -22.56
N ASP A 81 -9.05 15.26 -22.16
CA ASP A 81 -9.77 15.15 -20.87
C ASP A 81 -10.54 13.83 -20.70
N LYS A 82 -10.20 12.80 -21.48
CA LYS A 82 -10.84 11.50 -21.32
C LYS A 82 -10.18 10.75 -20.19
N PRO A 83 -10.91 10.37 -19.16
CA PRO A 83 -10.36 9.55 -18.09
C PRO A 83 -9.80 8.23 -18.63
N ILE A 84 -8.82 7.65 -17.93
CA ILE A 84 -8.30 6.33 -18.27
C ILE A 84 -9.34 5.28 -17.89
N LEU A 85 -9.63 4.35 -18.79
CA LEU A 85 -10.45 3.18 -18.53
C LEU A 85 -9.55 1.99 -18.23
N PRO A 86 -9.35 1.60 -16.95
CA PRO A 86 -8.54 0.45 -16.61
C PRO A 86 -9.10 -0.85 -17.18
N VAL A 87 -8.21 -1.75 -17.57
CA VAL A 87 -8.60 -3.03 -18.15
C VAL A 87 -8.87 -4.03 -17.05
N GLN A 88 -10.09 -4.53 -16.98
CA GLN A 88 -10.48 -5.60 -16.05
C GLN A 88 -9.99 -6.96 -16.54
N LYS A 89 -9.47 -7.79 -15.63
CA LYS A 89 -9.00 -9.15 -15.89
C LYS A 89 -9.46 -10.13 -14.81
N THR A 90 -9.58 -11.38 -15.19
CA THR A 90 -9.99 -12.46 -14.30
C THR A 90 -8.89 -12.78 -13.27
N LEU A 91 -9.32 -12.95 -12.03
CA LEU A 91 -8.54 -13.51 -10.93
C LEU A 91 -9.31 -14.72 -10.38
N THR A 92 -8.82 -15.90 -10.70
CA THR A 92 -9.49 -17.15 -10.34
C THR A 92 -8.99 -17.64 -8.99
N THR A 93 -9.87 -17.70 -7.99
CA THR A 93 -9.61 -18.27 -6.67
C THR A 93 -10.58 -19.42 -6.42
N ARG A 94 -10.17 -20.65 -6.77
CA ARG A 94 -11.05 -21.82 -6.76
C ARG A 94 -11.50 -22.17 -5.35
N LYS A 95 -12.82 -22.29 -5.13
CA LYS A 95 -13.45 -22.75 -3.87
C LYS A 95 -13.00 -22.02 -2.59
N LEU A 96 -12.31 -20.90 -2.73
CA LEU A 96 -11.75 -20.20 -1.57
C LEU A 96 -12.85 -19.76 -0.60
N LYS A 97 -13.94 -19.17 -1.12
CA LYS A 97 -15.12 -18.77 -0.32
C LYS A 97 -15.84 -19.92 0.35
N GLU A 98 -15.84 -21.11 -0.29
CA GLU A 98 -16.44 -22.32 0.30
C GLU A 98 -15.60 -22.84 1.46
N ARG A 99 -14.27 -22.79 1.32
CA ARG A 99 -13.33 -23.27 2.33
C ARG A 99 -13.18 -22.31 3.51
N TYR A 100 -13.27 -21.00 3.25
CA TYR A 100 -13.16 -19.94 4.24
C TYR A 100 -14.35 -19.00 4.16
N PRO A 101 -15.48 -19.31 4.82
CA PRO A 101 -16.68 -18.47 4.77
C PRO A 101 -16.49 -17.08 5.38
N GLY A 102 -15.47 -16.90 6.23
CA GLY A 102 -15.12 -15.63 6.87
C GLY A 102 -14.10 -14.80 6.11
N LEU A 103 -13.94 -15.01 4.78
CA LEU A 103 -13.13 -14.11 3.95
C LEU A 103 -13.76 -12.70 3.96
N ASP A 104 -12.95 -11.70 4.25
CA ASP A 104 -13.35 -10.28 4.27
C ASP A 104 -12.96 -9.62 2.94
N GLY A 105 -11.70 -9.46 2.64
CA GLY A 105 -11.23 -8.83 1.41
C GLY A 105 -9.82 -9.21 0.99
N PHE A 106 -9.47 -8.88 -0.26
CA PHE A 106 -8.08 -8.82 -0.70
C PHE A 106 -7.43 -7.57 -0.12
N GLU A 107 -6.19 -7.68 0.38
CA GLU A 107 -5.50 -6.59 1.09
C GLU A 107 -4.21 -6.14 0.40
N ALA A 108 -3.47 -7.04 -0.20
CA ALA A 108 -2.20 -6.71 -0.84
C ALA A 108 -1.87 -7.67 -1.98
N ILE A 109 -1.07 -7.21 -2.94
CA ILE A 109 -0.61 -8.00 -4.08
C ILE A 109 0.86 -7.70 -4.41
N ALA A 110 1.64 -8.75 -4.70
CA ALA A 110 3.02 -8.63 -5.15
C ALA A 110 3.33 -9.65 -6.25
N PHE A 111 4.28 -9.33 -7.14
CA PHE A 111 4.74 -10.21 -8.22
C PHE A 111 6.23 -10.49 -8.10
N ASN A 112 6.61 -11.76 -8.35
CA ASN A 112 7.97 -12.18 -8.62
C ASN A 112 8.01 -12.80 -10.04
N GLY A 113 8.39 -11.99 -11.03
CA GLY A 113 8.21 -12.39 -12.43
C GLY A 113 6.73 -12.54 -12.78
N ASP A 114 6.32 -13.73 -13.16
CA ASP A 114 4.92 -14.07 -13.44
C ASP A 114 4.22 -14.77 -12.25
N ASP A 115 4.95 -15.05 -11.17
CA ASP A 115 4.34 -15.55 -9.93
C ASP A 115 3.69 -14.40 -9.16
N VAL A 116 2.49 -14.64 -8.64
CA VAL A 116 1.68 -13.67 -7.91
C VAL A 116 1.40 -14.15 -6.49
N TYR A 117 1.48 -13.24 -5.55
CA TYR A 117 1.19 -13.43 -4.13
C TYR A 117 0.15 -12.42 -3.70
N ILE A 118 -0.91 -12.87 -3.05
CA ILE A 118 -2.02 -12.02 -2.62
C ILE A 118 -2.31 -12.31 -1.15
N MET A 119 -2.45 -11.26 -0.37
CA MET A 119 -2.93 -11.34 1.01
C MET A 119 -4.43 -11.10 1.05
N ILE A 120 -5.11 -11.87 1.88
CA ILE A 120 -6.55 -11.77 2.12
C ILE A 120 -6.78 -11.63 3.62
N GLU A 121 -7.64 -10.74 4.02
CA GLU A 121 -8.17 -10.72 5.38
C GLU A 121 -9.22 -11.82 5.57
N VAL A 122 -9.12 -12.55 6.69
CA VAL A 122 -10.07 -13.64 7.00
C VAL A 122 -10.38 -13.70 8.48
N ARG A 123 -11.65 -13.97 8.81
CA ARG A 123 -12.09 -14.31 10.18
C ARG A 123 -12.24 -15.80 10.33
N ILE A 124 -11.51 -16.37 11.30
CA ILE A 124 -11.62 -17.79 11.66
C ILE A 124 -11.97 -17.87 13.15
N ASP A 125 -13.09 -18.48 13.46
CA ASP A 125 -13.62 -18.59 14.83
C ASP A 125 -13.69 -17.21 15.55
N GLY A 126 -14.08 -16.18 14.81
CA GLY A 126 -14.19 -14.80 15.30
C GLY A 126 -12.87 -14.07 15.51
N LYS A 127 -11.75 -14.62 15.06
CA LYS A 127 -10.41 -14.02 15.17
C LYS A 127 -9.88 -13.61 13.80
N MET A 128 -9.20 -12.48 13.75
CA MET A 128 -8.52 -12.01 12.56
C MET A 128 -7.32 -12.87 12.22
N ALA A 129 -7.13 -13.12 10.92
CA ALA A 129 -5.96 -13.78 10.36
C ALA A 129 -5.70 -13.26 8.94
N GLY A 130 -4.46 -13.38 8.46
CA GLY A 130 -4.14 -13.24 7.06
C GLY A 130 -4.20 -14.60 6.36
N LEU A 131 -4.64 -14.63 5.13
CA LEU A 131 -4.56 -15.78 4.25
C LEU A 131 -3.72 -15.41 3.04
N LEU A 132 -2.46 -15.86 3.01
CA LEU A 132 -1.60 -15.73 1.84
C LEU A 132 -2.02 -16.78 0.81
N ILE A 133 -2.30 -16.33 -0.41
CA ILE A 133 -2.52 -17.20 -1.56
C ILE A 133 -1.51 -16.87 -2.66
N TRP A 134 -1.17 -17.87 -3.50
CA TRP A 134 -0.23 -17.65 -4.59
C TRP A 134 -0.53 -18.48 -5.83
N GLY A 135 -0.12 -17.96 -6.98
CA GLY A 135 -0.32 -18.60 -8.27
C GLY A 135 0.45 -17.87 -9.35
N SER A 136 -0.09 -17.78 -10.55
CA SER A 136 0.60 -17.16 -11.67
C SER A 136 -0.32 -16.26 -12.49
N ILE A 137 0.23 -15.21 -13.05
CA ILE A 137 -0.39 -14.46 -14.14
C ILE A 137 -0.02 -15.13 -15.47
N ILE A 138 -0.98 -15.30 -16.36
CA ILE A 138 -0.84 -16.05 -17.61
C ILE A 138 -0.68 -15.07 -18.79
N PRO A 139 0.53 -14.85 -19.32
CA PRO A 139 0.70 -14.11 -20.57
C PRO A 139 0.16 -14.91 -21.78
N PRO A 140 -0.42 -14.27 -22.80
CA PRO A 140 -0.67 -12.83 -22.95
C PRO A 140 -2.04 -12.40 -22.42
N THR A 141 -2.86 -13.31 -21.88
CA THR A 141 -4.24 -13.01 -21.44
C THR A 141 -4.29 -12.09 -20.23
N MET A 142 -3.22 -12.09 -19.45
CA MET A 142 -3.16 -11.35 -18.17
C MET A 142 -4.19 -11.85 -17.15
N GLU A 143 -4.61 -13.10 -17.23
CA GLU A 143 -5.46 -13.73 -16.24
C GLU A 143 -4.60 -14.28 -15.10
N ILE A 144 -5.08 -14.17 -13.87
CA ILE A 144 -4.42 -14.73 -12.69
C ILE A 144 -5.15 -16.02 -12.32
N ASP A 145 -4.40 -17.11 -12.18
CA ASP A 145 -4.90 -18.42 -11.70
C ASP A 145 -4.21 -18.80 -10.38
N ILE A 146 -5.02 -18.99 -9.34
CA ILE A 146 -4.56 -19.42 -8.01
C ILE A 146 -5.02 -20.86 -7.81
N PRO A 147 -4.10 -21.84 -7.75
CA PRO A 147 -4.43 -23.24 -7.40
C PRO A 147 -5.06 -23.34 -6.00
N GLU A 148 -6.00 -24.26 -5.83
CA GLU A 148 -6.76 -24.43 -4.59
C GLU A 148 -5.88 -24.76 -3.38
N GLU A 149 -4.79 -25.48 -3.59
CA GLU A 149 -3.82 -25.89 -2.58
C GLU A 149 -2.82 -24.79 -2.18
N ASN A 150 -2.66 -23.76 -3.02
CA ASN A 150 -1.68 -22.70 -2.82
C ASN A 150 -2.19 -21.63 -1.85
N LEU A 151 -2.17 -21.98 -0.57
CA LEU A 151 -2.58 -21.05 0.48
C LEU A 151 -1.88 -21.34 1.81
N MET A 152 -1.72 -20.29 2.62
CA MET A 152 -1.12 -20.35 3.95
C MET A 152 -1.84 -19.40 4.89
N LEU A 153 -2.31 -19.93 6.02
CA LEU A 153 -2.93 -19.12 7.08
C LEU A 153 -1.85 -18.48 7.96
N ILE A 154 -1.92 -17.16 8.12
CA ILE A 154 -0.97 -16.35 8.89
C ILE A 154 -1.67 -15.76 10.11
N LYS A 155 -1.14 -16.10 11.28
CA LYS A 155 -1.64 -15.52 12.54
C LYS A 155 -1.04 -14.14 12.75
N PRO A 156 -1.84 -13.07 12.97
CA PRO A 156 -1.31 -11.75 13.24
C PRO A 156 -0.55 -11.71 14.59
N PRO A 157 0.37 -10.76 14.76
CA PRO A 157 1.13 -10.62 16.01
C PRO A 157 0.26 -10.23 17.20
N VAL A 158 -0.81 -9.50 16.97
CA VAL A 158 -1.81 -9.09 17.95
C VAL A 158 -3.20 -9.25 17.34
N GLN A 159 -4.20 -9.50 18.15
CA GLN A 159 -5.60 -9.56 17.70
C GLN A 159 -6.26 -8.21 17.92
N ILE A 160 -6.43 -7.49 16.84
CA ILE A 160 -7.20 -6.25 16.78
C ILE A 160 -8.23 -6.46 15.68
N ASP A 161 -9.47 -6.05 15.92
CA ASP A 161 -10.54 -6.18 14.96
C ASP A 161 -10.30 -5.26 13.76
N ASN A 162 -10.48 -5.78 12.54
CA ASN A 162 -10.25 -5.05 11.30
C ASN A 162 -8.79 -4.54 11.13
N PHE A 163 -7.82 -5.35 11.60
CA PHE A 163 -6.39 -5.12 11.38
C PHE A 163 -5.74 -6.41 10.89
N SER A 164 -5.12 -6.34 9.73
CA SER A 164 -4.52 -7.48 9.04
C SER A 164 -3.12 -7.14 8.45
N PHE A 165 -2.74 -7.88 7.42
CA PHE A 165 -1.50 -7.66 6.68
C PHE A 165 -1.84 -6.94 5.38
N GLU A 166 -1.65 -5.64 5.35
CA GLU A 166 -1.99 -4.81 4.19
C GLU A 166 -0.79 -4.51 3.29
N SER A 167 0.37 -5.10 3.57
CA SER A 167 1.58 -4.80 2.81
C SER A 167 2.36 -6.05 2.45
N LEU A 168 2.63 -6.20 1.15
CA LEU A 168 3.51 -7.19 0.58
C LEU A 168 4.65 -6.54 -0.19
N THR A 169 5.88 -6.99 0.01
CA THR A 169 7.00 -6.61 -0.86
C THR A 169 7.96 -7.79 -1.04
N ILE A 170 8.68 -7.82 -2.16
CA ILE A 170 9.59 -8.91 -2.49
C ILE A 170 11.03 -8.43 -2.49
N ILE A 171 11.90 -9.22 -1.87
CA ILE A 171 13.32 -8.97 -1.75
C ILE A 171 14.08 -10.23 -2.17
N GLY A 172 14.66 -10.21 -3.34
CA GLY A 172 15.28 -11.41 -3.90
C GLY A 172 14.28 -12.56 -3.98
N ASN A 173 14.54 -13.64 -3.24
CA ASN A 173 13.66 -14.81 -3.18
C ASN A 173 12.82 -14.86 -1.88
N GLN A 174 12.49 -13.71 -1.32
CA GLN A 174 11.73 -13.60 -0.08
C GLN A 174 10.53 -12.68 -0.25
N LEU A 175 9.37 -13.12 0.17
CA LEU A 175 8.17 -12.30 0.32
C LEU A 175 8.11 -11.80 1.75
N ILE A 176 8.03 -10.49 1.91
CA ILE A 176 7.89 -9.82 3.20
C ILE A 176 6.43 -9.42 3.39
N MET A 177 5.83 -9.86 4.49
CA MET A 177 4.47 -9.52 4.89
C MET A 177 4.53 -8.66 6.14
N ILE A 178 4.02 -7.44 6.05
CA ILE A 178 4.07 -6.47 7.13
C ILE A 178 2.66 -6.31 7.69
N TYR A 179 2.56 -6.43 9.01
CA TYR A 179 1.31 -6.20 9.73
C TYR A 179 1.02 -4.70 9.81
N GLU A 180 -0.21 -4.34 9.65
CA GLU A 180 -0.68 -2.96 9.52
C GLU A 180 -0.29 -2.06 10.70
N THR A 181 -0.28 -2.55 11.93
CA THR A 181 0.12 -1.76 13.11
C THR A 181 1.40 -2.29 13.75
N ASN A 182 2.37 -1.41 13.98
CA ASN A 182 3.68 -1.72 14.55
C ASN A 182 4.14 -0.71 15.63
N GLY A 183 3.20 0.05 16.18
CA GLY A 183 3.48 1.08 17.19
C GLY A 183 3.83 0.49 18.57
N HIS A 184 4.53 1.27 19.39
CA HIS A 184 4.92 0.89 20.75
C HIS A 184 3.76 0.53 21.68
N ARG A 185 2.56 1.03 21.38
CA ARG A 185 1.37 0.82 22.20
C ARG A 185 0.58 -0.41 21.80
N THR A 186 0.79 -0.89 20.59
CA THR A 186 0.09 -2.06 20.04
C THR A 186 0.93 -3.33 20.11
N ILE A 187 2.24 -3.24 19.81
CA ILE A 187 3.14 -4.39 19.76
C ILE A 187 4.44 -4.05 20.50
N GLU A 188 4.77 -4.82 21.53
CA GLU A 188 5.99 -4.63 22.32
C GLU A 188 7.25 -4.85 21.47
N LYS A 189 7.25 -5.87 20.62
CA LYS A 189 8.37 -6.25 19.75
C LYS A 189 7.85 -6.52 18.35
N PRO A 190 7.73 -5.49 17.49
CA PRO A 190 7.25 -5.65 16.14
C PRO A 190 8.12 -6.60 15.33
N PHE A 191 7.47 -7.36 14.48
CA PHE A 191 8.11 -8.22 13.50
C PHE A 191 7.29 -8.30 12.23
N GLN A 192 7.95 -8.58 11.12
CA GLN A 192 7.31 -9.01 9.89
C GLN A 192 7.52 -10.51 9.68
N TYR A 193 6.66 -11.09 8.87
CA TYR A 193 6.87 -12.43 8.35
C TYR A 193 7.69 -12.37 7.06
N VAL A 194 8.57 -13.36 6.90
CA VAL A 194 9.40 -13.56 5.72
C VAL A 194 9.14 -14.96 5.21
N VAL A 195 8.60 -15.07 4.01
CA VAL A 195 8.36 -16.33 3.32
C VAL A 195 9.45 -16.53 2.29
N ASN A 196 10.15 -17.68 2.37
CA ASN A 196 11.06 -18.12 1.32
C ASN A 196 10.23 -18.65 0.14
N LEU A 197 10.41 -18.09 -1.05
CA LEU A 197 9.61 -18.41 -2.23
C LEU A 197 9.97 -19.76 -2.88
N ASP A 198 11.12 -20.37 -2.53
CA ASP A 198 11.48 -21.71 -3.05
C ASP A 198 10.71 -22.84 -2.38
N ASP A 199 10.49 -22.74 -1.06
CA ASP A 199 9.90 -23.82 -0.27
C ASP A 199 8.68 -23.39 0.56
N MET A 200 8.29 -22.13 0.43
CA MET A 200 7.19 -21.48 1.18
C MET A 200 7.36 -21.58 2.71
N SER A 201 8.59 -21.78 3.19
CA SER A 201 8.87 -21.73 4.63
C SER A 201 8.74 -20.31 5.15
N ILE A 202 8.20 -20.17 6.37
CA ILE A 202 7.92 -18.88 6.99
C ILE A 202 8.79 -18.64 8.23
N ASN A 203 9.40 -17.46 8.30
CA ASN A 203 10.19 -16.99 9.43
C ASN A 203 9.69 -15.63 9.90
N LYS A 204 10.17 -15.19 11.08
CA LYS A 204 9.90 -13.87 11.63
C LYS A 204 11.21 -13.11 11.74
N THR A 205 11.20 -11.84 11.33
CA THR A 205 12.34 -10.94 11.49
C THR A 205 11.87 -9.65 12.16
N PRO A 206 12.74 -8.98 12.96
CA PRO A 206 12.37 -7.74 13.61
C PRO A 206 11.92 -6.67 12.60
N PHE A 207 10.95 -5.87 13.02
CA PHE A 207 10.48 -4.69 12.30
C PHE A 207 10.58 -3.46 13.21
N PRO A 208 10.85 -2.26 12.71
CA PRO A 208 10.94 -1.08 13.54
C PRO A 208 9.58 -0.67 14.08
N HIS A 209 9.56 -0.06 15.27
CA HIS A 209 8.37 0.62 15.73
C HIS A 209 8.04 1.81 14.83
N ILE A 210 6.77 1.87 14.42
CA ILE A 210 6.21 3.00 13.71
C ILE A 210 4.75 3.18 14.17
N ASP A 211 4.43 4.39 14.58
CA ASP A 211 3.06 4.73 14.93
C ASP A 211 2.22 4.83 13.64
N PHE A 212 0.92 4.55 13.77
CA PHE A 212 -0.08 4.58 12.71
C PHE A 212 -0.03 3.35 11.77
N ARG A 213 -1.03 3.26 10.90
CA ARG A 213 -1.19 2.16 9.95
C ARG A 213 -0.12 2.17 8.87
N LEU A 214 0.22 0.98 8.39
CA LEU A 214 1.05 0.75 7.19
C LEU A 214 0.19 -0.02 6.19
N THR A 215 -0.29 0.66 5.15
CA THR A 215 -1.35 0.13 4.27
C THR A 215 -0.88 -0.39 2.92
N ASP A 216 0.29 -0.01 2.43
CA ASP A 216 0.91 -0.64 1.25
C ASP A 216 2.42 -0.36 1.20
N ALA A 217 3.14 -1.14 0.39
CA ALA A 217 4.59 -1.08 0.25
C ALA A 217 5.04 -1.12 -1.22
N THR A 218 5.95 -0.23 -1.60
CA THR A 218 6.58 -0.30 -2.93
C THR A 218 7.51 -1.51 -3.05
N SER A 219 7.82 -1.90 -4.28
CA SER A 219 8.94 -2.78 -4.56
C SER A 219 10.25 -2.22 -4.00
N VAL A 220 11.19 -3.11 -3.65
CA VAL A 220 12.51 -2.74 -3.14
C VAL A 220 13.44 -2.36 -4.29
N ILE A 221 14.04 -1.18 -4.18
CA ILE A 221 15.08 -0.68 -5.10
C ILE A 221 16.24 -0.17 -4.25
N ASP A 222 17.46 -0.59 -4.54
CA ASP A 222 18.68 -0.21 -3.82
C ASP A 222 18.58 -0.44 -2.30
N ASN A 223 18.03 -1.59 -1.92
CA ASN A 223 17.76 -1.97 -0.52
C ASN A 223 16.83 -1.01 0.22
N LYS A 224 15.96 -0.31 -0.48
CA LYS A 224 15.01 0.64 0.09
C LYS A 224 13.62 0.44 -0.50
N PHE A 225 12.61 0.66 0.32
CA PHE A 225 11.20 0.68 -0.10
C PHE A 225 10.45 1.74 0.69
N TRP A 226 9.31 2.14 0.19
CA TRP A 226 8.43 3.12 0.80
C TRP A 226 7.12 2.47 1.17
N MET A 227 6.51 2.97 2.24
CA MET A 227 5.18 2.55 2.68
C MET A 227 4.31 3.77 2.93
N ILE A 228 3.02 3.59 2.72
CA ILE A 228 2.01 4.52 3.22
C ILE A 228 1.95 4.39 4.73
N ASN A 229 1.96 5.52 5.44
CA ASN A 229 1.78 5.59 6.88
C ASN A 229 0.60 6.53 7.16
N TYR A 230 -0.49 5.93 7.50
CA TYR A 230 -1.80 6.55 7.58
C TYR A 230 -2.37 6.50 8.99
N TYR A 231 -3.08 7.55 9.40
CA TYR A 231 -3.81 7.61 10.65
C TYR A 231 -5.13 8.34 10.49
N TRP A 232 -6.19 7.63 10.76
CA TRP A 232 -7.51 8.19 10.91
C TRP A 232 -7.83 8.39 12.39
N THR A 233 -8.43 9.53 12.75
CA THR A 233 -8.69 9.89 14.15
C THR A 233 -9.62 8.91 14.87
N GLY A 234 -10.44 8.15 14.14
CA GLY A 234 -11.26 7.06 14.67
C GLY A 234 -10.46 5.90 15.26
N ASP A 235 -9.19 5.72 14.84
CA ASP A 235 -8.30 4.69 15.39
C ASP A 235 -7.59 5.10 16.68
N LYS A 236 -7.89 6.29 17.21
CA LYS A 236 -7.20 6.87 18.37
C LYS A 236 -7.10 5.92 19.56
N GLU A 237 -8.20 5.30 19.92
CA GLU A 237 -8.24 4.37 21.06
C GLU A 237 -7.56 3.05 20.72
N THR A 238 -7.78 2.52 19.53
CA THR A 238 -7.21 1.25 19.03
C THR A 238 -5.70 1.29 18.97
N LEU A 239 -5.14 2.36 18.39
CA LEU A 239 -3.70 2.55 18.29
C LEU A 239 -3.09 3.16 19.57
N GLY A 240 -3.91 3.64 20.48
CA GLY A 240 -3.48 4.26 21.74
C GLY A 240 -2.68 5.55 21.53
N VAL A 241 -2.83 6.24 20.40
CA VAL A 241 -2.07 7.46 20.09
C VAL A 241 -2.86 8.72 20.47
N PRO A 242 -2.24 9.70 21.14
CA PRO A 242 -2.92 10.92 21.60
C PRO A 242 -3.01 11.97 20.50
N ASN A 243 -3.22 11.56 19.24
CA ASN A 243 -3.28 12.47 18.12
C ASN A 243 -4.72 12.78 17.74
N ASP A 244 -5.03 14.07 17.56
CA ASP A 244 -6.37 14.54 17.21
C ASP A 244 -6.46 14.99 15.74
N VAL A 245 -5.36 14.81 14.98
CA VAL A 245 -5.27 15.17 13.56
C VAL A 245 -4.86 13.94 12.77
N GLY A 246 -5.50 13.69 11.66
CA GLY A 246 -5.14 12.63 10.72
C GLY A 246 -3.70 12.76 10.22
N ILE A 247 -3.11 11.67 9.83
CA ILE A 247 -1.75 11.61 9.25
C ILE A 247 -1.83 10.89 7.92
N GLU A 248 -1.26 11.49 6.90
CA GLU A 248 -1.11 10.91 5.57
C GLU A 248 0.31 11.19 5.11
N ARG A 249 1.14 10.16 5.01
CA ARG A 249 2.54 10.34 4.61
C ARG A 249 3.14 9.05 4.05
N LEU A 250 4.23 9.22 3.29
CA LEU A 250 5.08 8.10 2.88
C LEU A 250 6.30 8.05 3.80
N VAL A 251 6.71 6.84 4.15
CA VAL A 251 7.88 6.56 4.98
C VAL A 251 8.83 5.61 4.27
N GLU A 252 10.14 5.94 4.27
CA GLU A 252 11.17 5.10 3.67
C GLU A 252 11.75 4.14 4.71
N PHE A 253 11.83 2.87 4.32
CA PHE A 253 12.53 1.81 5.03
C PHE A 253 13.74 1.36 4.23
N LYS A 254 14.72 0.81 4.93
CA LYS A 254 15.91 0.20 4.34
C LYS A 254 16.18 -1.18 4.91
N LEU A 255 16.69 -2.04 4.06
CA LEU A 255 17.16 -3.36 4.42
C LEU A 255 18.61 -3.26 4.87
N GLY A 256 18.91 -3.84 5.99
CA GLY A 256 20.25 -4.00 6.51
C GLY A 256 20.55 -5.47 6.77
N THR A 257 21.77 -5.76 7.19
CA THR A 257 22.20 -7.11 7.63
C THR A 257 21.37 -7.64 8.80
N ASP A 258 20.88 -6.73 9.65
CA ASP A 258 20.15 -7.07 10.87
C ASP A 258 18.63 -6.95 10.72
N GLY A 259 18.14 -6.79 9.50
CA GLY A 259 16.72 -6.67 9.18
C GLY A 259 16.33 -5.30 8.63
N ILE A 260 15.02 -5.00 8.70
CA ILE A 260 14.46 -3.75 8.23
C ILE A 260 14.59 -2.67 9.30
N THR A 261 14.97 -1.48 8.86
CA THR A 261 15.04 -0.28 9.73
C THR A 261 14.38 0.90 9.01
N ARG A 262 13.84 1.85 9.78
CA ARG A 262 13.39 3.12 9.22
C ARG A 262 14.60 3.89 8.67
N SER A 263 14.48 4.44 7.48
CA SER A 263 15.48 5.37 6.92
C SER A 263 15.46 6.70 7.68
N ASN A 264 16.57 7.45 7.59
CA ASN A 264 16.63 8.84 8.07
C ASN A 264 16.05 9.84 7.05
N THR A 265 15.56 9.36 5.90
CA THR A 265 14.88 10.19 4.91
C THR A 265 13.66 10.85 5.54
N PRO A 266 13.45 12.16 5.35
CA PRO A 266 12.22 12.82 5.80
C PRO A 266 10.98 12.15 5.23
N TYR A 267 9.89 12.20 5.98
CA TYR A 267 8.58 11.79 5.45
C TYR A 267 8.20 12.63 4.25
N ILE A 268 7.48 12.03 3.31
CA ILE A 268 6.74 12.77 2.30
C ILE A 268 5.32 12.92 2.86
N THR A 269 5.01 14.09 3.41
CA THR A 269 3.65 14.38 3.91
C THR A 269 2.75 14.64 2.72
N LEU A 270 1.61 13.97 2.68
CA LEU A 270 0.59 14.19 1.67
C LEU A 270 -0.32 15.30 2.16
N ASP A 271 -0.50 16.32 1.30
CA ASP A 271 -1.24 17.51 1.70
C ASP A 271 -2.71 17.35 1.34
N ASN A 272 -3.52 17.05 2.34
CA ASN A 272 -4.96 17.26 2.24
C ASN A 272 -5.66 17.16 3.60
N LEU A 273 -5.32 18.08 4.51
CA LEU A 273 -5.89 18.10 5.86
C LEU A 273 -7.40 18.40 5.90
N ASP A 274 -7.93 19.00 4.83
CA ASP A 274 -9.34 19.39 4.75
C ASP A 274 -10.24 18.26 4.21
N ASP A 275 -9.67 17.25 3.54
CA ASP A 275 -10.39 16.12 2.98
C ASP A 275 -9.53 14.84 3.09
N PRO A 276 -9.53 14.17 4.25
CA PRO A 276 -8.67 13.02 4.49
C PRO A 276 -8.98 11.87 3.53
N HIS A 277 -7.92 11.25 3.04
CA HIS A 277 -7.98 10.12 2.14
C HIS A 277 -7.59 8.83 2.85
N ASN A 278 -8.24 7.73 2.54
CA ASN A 278 -7.78 6.41 2.92
C ASN A 278 -6.88 5.87 1.80
N TRP A 279 -5.57 6.15 1.91
CA TRP A 279 -4.58 5.69 0.95
C TRP A 279 -4.22 4.24 1.20
N GLU A 280 -4.41 3.37 0.20
CA GLU A 280 -4.19 1.94 0.32
C GLU A 280 -3.38 1.32 -0.83
N GLY A 281 -3.01 2.09 -1.84
CA GLY A 281 -2.15 1.58 -2.90
C GLY A 281 -0.95 2.48 -3.16
N LEU A 282 0.26 1.88 -3.33
CA LEU A 282 1.50 2.60 -3.51
C LEU A 282 2.47 1.86 -4.42
N VAL A 283 2.91 2.51 -5.51
CA VAL A 283 4.04 2.03 -6.31
C VAL A 283 5.01 3.15 -6.65
N ARG A 284 6.29 2.81 -6.84
CA ARG A 284 7.23 3.72 -7.49
C ARG A 284 6.92 3.79 -8.99
N PHE A 285 6.83 4.99 -9.52
CA PHE A 285 6.54 5.21 -10.93
C PHE A 285 7.32 6.42 -11.45
N SER A 286 8.05 6.24 -12.55
CA SER A 286 8.93 7.29 -13.11
C SER A 286 9.89 7.84 -12.04
N ASN A 287 9.89 9.15 -11.82
CA ASN A 287 10.67 9.85 -10.79
C ASN A 287 9.91 10.08 -9.48
N GLY A 288 8.77 9.41 -9.28
CA GLY A 288 7.92 9.61 -8.12
C GLY A 288 7.15 8.37 -7.69
N PHE A 289 5.89 8.58 -7.28
CA PHE A 289 5.02 7.53 -6.80
C PHE A 289 3.63 7.67 -7.41
N LEU A 290 2.98 6.54 -7.71
CA LEU A 290 1.54 6.48 -7.82
C LEU A 290 0.98 6.01 -6.49
N ILE A 291 -0.12 6.66 -6.08
CA ILE A 291 -0.89 6.32 -4.88
C ILE A 291 -2.36 6.18 -5.26
N CYS A 292 -3.09 5.33 -4.56
CA CYS A 292 -4.54 5.28 -4.72
C CYS A 292 -5.26 5.15 -3.38
N THR A 293 -6.49 5.65 -3.36
CA THR A 293 -7.40 5.46 -2.22
C THR A 293 -8.19 4.16 -2.39
N ASP A 294 -8.74 3.66 -1.28
CA ASP A 294 -9.75 2.61 -1.31
C ASP A 294 -11.07 3.11 -1.97
N LYS A 295 -11.89 3.74 -1.19
CA LYS A 295 -13.19 4.33 -1.58
C LYS A 295 -13.41 5.72 -1.00
N TRP A 296 -12.53 6.18 -0.10
CA TRP A 296 -12.74 7.40 0.64
C TRP A 296 -11.74 8.50 0.28
N PRO A 297 -12.20 9.69 -0.07
CA PRO A 297 -13.62 10.12 -0.21
C PRO A 297 -14.27 9.54 -1.47
N ARG A 298 -13.48 9.10 -2.43
CA ARG A 298 -13.79 8.40 -3.68
C ARG A 298 -12.52 7.70 -4.15
N MET A 299 -12.63 6.82 -5.15
CA MET A 299 -11.43 6.28 -5.80
C MET A 299 -10.63 7.42 -6.44
N VAL A 300 -9.38 7.59 -6.00
CA VAL A 300 -8.41 8.55 -6.53
C VAL A 300 -7.16 7.78 -6.94
N LEU A 301 -6.65 8.05 -8.14
CA LEU A 301 -5.29 7.69 -8.53
C LEU A 301 -4.49 8.97 -8.61
N GLY A 302 -3.48 9.11 -7.77
CA GLY A 302 -2.63 10.29 -7.67
C GLY A 302 -1.20 10.01 -8.07
N TYR A 303 -0.51 10.97 -8.67
CA TYR A 303 0.92 10.95 -8.92
C TYR A 303 1.61 12.00 -8.07
N ILE A 304 2.62 11.57 -7.30
CA ILE A 304 3.48 12.41 -6.48
C ILE A 304 4.84 12.47 -7.16
N GLU A 305 5.25 13.63 -7.62
CA GLU A 305 6.59 13.86 -8.13
C GLU A 305 7.60 13.97 -6.99
N ARG A 306 8.82 13.41 -7.16
CA ARG A 306 9.87 13.43 -6.14
C ARG A 306 11.12 14.17 -6.60
#